data_25e8347abf5a559ae070c466a598e43d
#
_entry.id   25e8347abf5a559ae070c466a598e43d
#
_cell.length_a   1.000
_cell.length_b   1.000
_cell.length_c   1.000
_cell.angle_alpha   90.00
_cell.angle_beta   90.00
_cell.angle_gamma   90.00
#
_symmetry.space_group_name_H-M   'P 1'
#
loop_
_entity.id
_entity.type
_entity.pdbx_description
1 polymer ?
#
loop_
_entity_poly.entity_id
_entity_poly.type
_entity_poly.pdbx_seq_one_letter_code
_entity_poly.pdbx_strand_id
1 'polypeptide(L)'
;MKPPRFFGKARAMKEKRMKKNFPVVSAQSCGLDGTMTRRGVMTLFSATAALAALQPLNAFAQDATAQKIASHFSSVKTMMGEFVQFGPRGEQTGGKFYIARPGKLRFNYEDPSPMRVISDGKNVVIGNNKLKTWDLYPLSKTPLSLLLSDKIDLGNQKVRDVKQESDLTTIVLGDKSVFGDSTITLMFDPKTFDLRQWTTTDAQNKDTTVMIFNVQTGMALDDKVFAINYEEVRNRG
;
A
#
# COMPACT_ATOMS: atom_id res chain seq x y z
N MET A 1 -47.86 24.14 -4.74
CA MET A 1 -46.64 24.30 -5.53
C MET A 1 -45.98 22.92 -5.73
N LYS A 2 -46.02 22.39 -6.99
CA LYS A 2 -45.48 21.08 -7.34
C LYS A 2 -43.98 21.22 -7.69
N PRO A 3 -43.10 20.29 -7.29
CA PRO A 3 -41.72 20.28 -7.74
C PRO A 3 -41.59 19.67 -9.15
N PRO A 4 -40.61 20.10 -9.97
CA PRO A 4 -40.44 19.60 -11.34
C PRO A 4 -39.78 18.23 -11.34
N ARG A 5 -40.33 17.33 -12.17
CA ARG A 5 -39.76 16.04 -12.54
C ARG A 5 -38.72 16.23 -13.63
N PHE A 6 -37.47 15.87 -13.38
CA PHE A 6 -36.51 15.64 -14.44
C PHE A 6 -36.30 14.13 -14.63
N PHE A 7 -36.92 13.60 -15.68
CA PHE A 7 -36.61 12.29 -16.24
C PHE A 7 -35.53 12.48 -17.30
N GLY A 8 -34.29 12.09 -16.99
CA GLY A 8 -33.21 11.96 -17.95
C GLY A 8 -33.05 10.49 -18.32
N LYS A 9 -33.32 10.17 -19.59
CA LYS A 9 -33.21 8.83 -20.18
C LYS A 9 -31.75 8.34 -20.13
N ALA A 10 -31.51 7.25 -19.38
CA ALA A 10 -30.28 6.46 -19.49
C ALA A 10 -30.22 5.77 -20.86
N ARG A 11 -29.26 6.18 -21.67
CA ARG A 11 -28.94 5.56 -22.96
C ARG A 11 -28.05 4.36 -22.71
N ALA A 12 -28.56 3.17 -22.90
CA ALA A 12 -27.82 1.92 -22.85
C ALA A 12 -26.69 1.94 -23.88
N MET A 13 -25.45 1.98 -23.43
CA MET A 13 -24.27 1.83 -24.26
C MET A 13 -23.96 0.35 -24.40
N LYS A 14 -24.20 -0.17 -25.59
CA LYS A 14 -23.99 -1.55 -26.02
C LYS A 14 -22.48 -1.85 -26.02
N GLU A 15 -22.06 -2.73 -25.13
CA GLU A 15 -20.69 -3.20 -25.00
C GLU A 15 -20.29 -4.03 -26.24
N LYS A 16 -19.42 -3.44 -27.06
CA LYS A 16 -18.88 -4.08 -28.26
C LYS A 16 -17.67 -4.91 -27.86
N ARG A 17 -17.91 -6.21 -27.64
CA ARG A 17 -16.90 -7.22 -27.38
C ARG A 17 -15.92 -7.33 -28.56
N MET A 18 -14.75 -6.73 -28.43
CA MET A 18 -13.68 -6.81 -29.42
C MET A 18 -12.92 -8.12 -29.22
N LYS A 19 -13.22 -9.14 -30.06
CA LYS A 19 -12.44 -10.37 -30.13
C LYS A 19 -11.09 -10.04 -30.78
N LYS A 20 -10.01 -10.05 -30.02
CA LYS A 20 -8.64 -10.02 -30.55
C LYS A 20 -8.27 -11.43 -31.01
N ASN A 21 -8.24 -11.63 -32.33
CA ASN A 21 -7.65 -12.80 -32.97
C ASN A 21 -6.12 -12.68 -32.87
N PHE A 22 -5.50 -13.58 -32.13
CA PHE A 22 -4.05 -13.80 -32.22
C PHE A 22 -3.78 -14.79 -33.36
N PRO A 23 -2.84 -14.50 -34.29
CA PRO A 23 -2.45 -15.49 -35.27
C PRO A 23 -1.61 -16.59 -34.59
N VAL A 24 -2.09 -17.83 -34.74
CA VAL A 24 -1.34 -19.03 -34.39
C VAL A 24 -0.25 -19.19 -35.45
N VAL A 25 1.01 -19.02 -35.03
CA VAL A 25 2.17 -19.34 -35.88
C VAL A 25 2.36 -20.85 -35.82
N SER A 26 1.97 -21.54 -36.87
CA SER A 26 2.27 -22.97 -37.07
C SER A 26 3.76 -23.16 -37.32
N ALA A 27 4.40 -23.93 -36.45
CA ALA A 27 5.76 -24.40 -36.67
C ALA A 27 5.77 -25.41 -37.84
N GLN A 28 6.32 -25.01 -38.99
CA GLN A 28 6.66 -25.92 -40.06
C GLN A 28 7.92 -26.66 -39.70
N SER A 29 7.79 -27.97 -39.51
CA SER A 29 8.90 -28.90 -39.41
C SER A 29 9.58 -29.05 -40.78
N CYS A 30 10.75 -28.47 -40.91
CA CYS A 30 11.60 -28.72 -42.06
C CYS A 30 12.41 -29.99 -41.79
N GLY A 31 12.04 -31.08 -42.45
CA GLY A 31 12.79 -32.30 -42.49
C GLY A 31 14.08 -32.10 -43.31
N LEU A 32 15.22 -32.34 -42.71
CA LEU A 32 16.50 -32.48 -43.41
C LEU A 32 16.99 -33.91 -43.22
N ASP A 33 16.62 -34.75 -44.22
CA ASP A 33 17.37 -35.96 -44.49
C ASP A 33 18.71 -35.57 -45.16
N GLY A 34 19.75 -35.71 -44.42
CA GLY A 34 21.11 -35.46 -44.89
C GLY A 34 22.09 -36.51 -44.33
N THR A 35 22.45 -37.47 -45.17
CA THR A 35 23.40 -38.54 -44.93
C THR A 35 24.75 -38.01 -44.40
N MET A 36 25.16 -38.47 -43.23
CA MET A 36 26.46 -38.19 -42.64
C MET A 36 27.59 -38.88 -43.42
N THR A 37 28.41 -38.11 -44.13
CA THR A 37 29.72 -38.54 -44.59
C THR A 37 30.78 -38.18 -43.54
N ARG A 38 31.48 -39.21 -43.08
CA ARG A 38 32.65 -39.12 -42.18
C ARG A 38 33.83 -38.48 -42.90
N ARG A 39 34.02 -37.18 -42.81
CA ARG A 39 35.33 -36.47 -42.97
C ARG A 39 35.08 -34.97 -42.86
N GLY A 40 35.43 -34.38 -41.73
CA GLY A 40 35.30 -32.93 -41.52
C GLY A 40 35.27 -32.56 -40.04
N VAL A 41 36.09 -33.20 -39.24
CA VAL A 41 36.42 -32.71 -37.90
C VAL A 41 37.60 -31.78 -38.08
N MET A 42 37.37 -30.50 -37.89
CA MET A 42 38.27 -29.49 -37.28
C MET A 42 37.90 -28.10 -37.73
N THR A 43 37.91 -27.20 -36.78
CA THR A 43 37.74 -25.73 -36.87
C THR A 43 36.32 -25.22 -36.84
N LEU A 44 35.82 -24.99 -35.61
CA LEU A 44 34.96 -23.89 -35.24
C LEU A 44 34.77 -23.87 -33.71
N PHE A 45 35.91 -23.75 -33.00
CA PHE A 45 35.90 -23.25 -31.61
C PHE A 45 36.39 -21.82 -31.68
N SER A 46 35.45 -20.88 -31.57
CA SER A 46 35.70 -19.52 -31.07
C SER A 46 34.63 -18.55 -31.62
N ALA A 47 33.50 -18.43 -30.96
CA ALA A 47 32.64 -17.23 -30.95
C ALA A 47 31.34 -17.43 -30.12
N THR A 48 31.49 -17.84 -28.86
CA THR A 48 30.34 -17.81 -27.93
C THR A 48 30.82 -17.39 -26.53
N ALA A 49 31.36 -16.20 -26.42
CA ALA A 49 31.71 -15.61 -25.13
C ALA A 49 31.58 -14.07 -25.16
N ALA A 50 30.40 -13.54 -25.48
CA ALA A 50 30.14 -12.10 -25.33
C ALA A 50 28.65 -11.74 -25.28
N LEU A 51 27.80 -12.53 -24.59
CA LEU A 51 26.41 -12.18 -24.40
C LEU A 51 25.90 -12.36 -22.94
N ALA A 52 26.79 -12.24 -21.96
CA ALA A 52 26.45 -12.41 -20.56
C ALA A 52 26.80 -11.16 -19.73
N ALA A 53 26.42 -9.95 -20.15
CA ALA A 53 26.62 -8.74 -19.34
C ALA A 53 25.64 -7.63 -19.69
N LEU A 54 24.37 -7.95 -19.96
CA LEU A 54 23.28 -6.96 -19.93
C LEU A 54 22.31 -7.37 -18.82
N GLN A 55 22.81 -7.40 -17.59
CA GLN A 55 21.92 -7.39 -16.44
C GLN A 55 21.34 -5.99 -16.31
N PRO A 56 20.03 -5.85 -16.07
CA PRO A 56 19.40 -4.54 -16.01
C PRO A 56 19.94 -3.77 -14.82
N LEU A 57 20.71 -2.72 -15.08
CA LEU A 57 21.17 -1.73 -14.09
C LEU A 57 20.00 -1.10 -13.30
N ASN A 58 18.77 -1.29 -13.75
CA ASN A 58 17.56 -0.79 -13.12
C ASN A 58 17.23 -1.44 -11.76
N ALA A 59 17.57 -2.71 -11.54
CA ALA A 59 17.27 -3.40 -10.28
C ALA A 59 18.05 -2.79 -9.10
N PHE A 60 19.33 -2.47 -9.28
CA PHE A 60 20.16 -1.88 -8.23
C PHE A 60 19.75 -0.43 -7.89
N ALA A 61 19.28 0.34 -8.88
CA ALA A 61 18.79 1.70 -8.64
C ALA A 61 17.45 1.71 -7.90
N GLN A 62 16.60 0.73 -8.16
CA GLN A 62 15.32 0.55 -7.49
C GLN A 62 15.49 0.24 -6.01
N ASP A 63 16.39 -0.68 -5.67
CA ASP A 63 16.70 -1.02 -4.29
C ASP A 63 17.28 0.18 -3.52
N ALA A 64 18.16 0.97 -4.15
CA ALA A 64 18.78 2.12 -3.52
C ALA A 64 17.78 3.22 -3.15
N THR A 65 16.79 3.49 -4.00
CA THR A 65 15.75 4.50 -3.73
C THR A 65 14.78 4.01 -2.66
N ALA A 66 14.33 2.76 -2.72
CA ALA A 66 13.50 2.17 -1.70
C ALA A 66 14.18 2.19 -0.33
N GLN A 67 15.49 1.91 -0.28
CA GLN A 67 16.27 1.97 0.94
C GLN A 67 16.38 3.41 1.51
N LYS A 68 16.53 4.43 0.67
CA LYS A 68 16.50 5.84 1.10
C LYS A 68 15.14 6.21 1.67
N ILE A 69 14.05 5.82 1.01
CA ILE A 69 12.68 6.04 1.50
C ILE A 69 12.47 5.37 2.86
N ALA A 70 12.85 4.10 3.00
CA ALA A 70 12.73 3.37 4.25
C ALA A 70 13.53 4.03 5.38
N SER A 71 14.73 4.53 5.08
CA SER A 71 15.58 5.26 6.04
C SER A 71 14.97 6.59 6.43
N HIS A 72 14.50 7.38 5.45
CA HIS A 72 13.82 8.65 5.70
C HIS A 72 12.56 8.45 6.55
N PHE A 73 11.67 7.53 6.14
CA PHE A 73 10.46 7.19 6.89
C PHE A 73 10.76 6.78 8.33
N SER A 74 11.83 6.01 8.55
CA SER A 74 12.25 5.57 9.89
C SER A 74 12.82 6.72 10.74
N SER A 75 13.37 7.77 10.10
CA SER A 75 13.90 8.96 10.79
C SER A 75 12.79 9.87 11.30
N VAL A 76 11.62 9.89 10.66
CA VAL A 76 10.47 10.70 11.05
C VAL A 76 9.76 10.05 12.24
N LYS A 77 10.07 10.51 13.46
CA LYS A 77 9.49 9.94 14.68
C LYS A 77 8.09 10.46 14.99
N THR A 78 7.85 11.74 14.70
CA THR A 78 6.54 12.38 14.92
C THR A 78 6.06 13.07 13.67
N MET A 79 4.76 12.99 13.42
CA MET A 79 4.08 13.74 12.38
C MET A 79 2.65 14.07 12.79
N MET A 80 2.17 15.19 12.30
CA MET A 80 0.76 15.59 12.41
C MET A 80 0.34 16.32 11.15
N GLY A 81 -0.97 16.37 10.89
CA GLY A 81 -1.51 17.03 9.72
C GLY A 81 -2.98 16.74 9.56
N GLU A 82 -3.44 16.84 8.34
CA GLU A 82 -4.81 16.59 7.94
C GLU A 82 -4.88 15.33 7.10
N PHE A 83 -6.04 14.67 7.08
CA PHE A 83 -6.24 13.48 6.27
C PHE A 83 -7.62 13.47 5.61
N VAL A 84 -7.70 12.75 4.50
CA VAL A 84 -8.94 12.27 3.90
C VAL A 84 -8.87 10.75 3.82
N GLN A 85 -9.91 10.09 4.27
CA GLN A 85 -10.06 8.64 4.24
C GLN A 85 -11.20 8.26 3.30
N PHE A 86 -10.91 7.27 2.45
CA PHE A 86 -11.90 6.60 1.61
C PHE A 86 -12.10 5.19 2.13
N GLY A 87 -13.30 4.85 2.50
CA GLY A 87 -13.65 3.52 2.96
C GLY A 87 -14.01 2.58 1.82
N PRO A 88 -14.23 1.28 2.13
CA PRO A 88 -14.40 0.23 1.12
C PRO A 88 -15.67 0.34 0.27
N ARG A 89 -16.62 1.18 0.65
CA ARG A 89 -17.84 1.45 -0.12
C ARG A 89 -17.83 2.83 -0.78
N GLY A 90 -16.66 3.50 -0.80
CA GLY A 90 -16.51 4.85 -1.34
C GLY A 90 -16.94 5.97 -0.40
N GLU A 91 -17.25 5.66 0.88
CA GLU A 91 -17.49 6.67 1.89
C GLU A 91 -16.23 7.50 2.12
N GLN A 92 -16.40 8.81 2.17
CA GLN A 92 -15.31 9.77 2.43
C GLN A 92 -15.48 10.42 3.79
N THR A 93 -14.41 10.42 4.57
CA THR A 93 -14.29 11.11 5.84
C THR A 93 -12.95 11.82 5.91
N GLY A 94 -12.79 12.76 6.84
CA GLY A 94 -11.52 13.47 7.00
C GLY A 94 -11.34 13.98 8.41
N GLY A 95 -10.23 14.66 8.65
CA GLY A 95 -9.93 15.25 9.94
C GLY A 95 -8.44 15.47 10.16
N LYS A 96 -8.02 15.43 11.43
CA LYS A 96 -6.64 15.64 11.84
C LYS A 96 -6.03 14.34 12.35
N PHE A 97 -4.76 14.11 12.03
CA PHE A 97 -4.03 12.96 12.51
C PHE A 97 -2.79 13.37 13.30
N TYR A 98 -2.38 12.50 14.21
CA TYR A 98 -1.16 12.59 15.00
C TYR A 98 -0.52 11.23 15.04
N ILE A 99 0.78 11.15 14.77
CA ILE A 99 1.58 9.93 14.84
C ILE A 99 2.82 10.22 15.66
N ALA A 100 3.13 9.32 16.61
CA ALA A 100 4.41 9.28 17.30
C ALA A 100 4.91 7.84 17.32
N ARG A 101 5.98 7.56 16.57
CA ARG A 101 6.57 6.22 16.49
C ARG A 101 7.49 5.94 17.67
N PRO A 102 7.52 4.68 18.09
CA PRO A 102 6.74 3.56 17.61
C PRO A 102 5.30 3.50 18.18
N GLY A 103 4.38 3.07 17.37
CA GLY A 103 3.10 2.53 17.79
C GLY A 103 1.98 3.52 18.11
N LYS A 104 2.26 4.80 18.33
CA LYS A 104 1.25 5.78 18.75
C LYS A 104 0.62 6.46 17.55
N LEU A 105 -0.73 6.54 17.56
CA LEU A 105 -1.51 7.18 16.51
C LEU A 105 -2.82 7.70 17.08
N ARG A 106 -3.28 8.82 16.55
CA ARG A 106 -4.63 9.33 16.77
C ARG A 106 -5.21 9.92 15.51
N PHE A 107 -6.42 9.51 15.16
CA PHE A 107 -7.27 10.18 14.18
C PHE A 107 -8.45 10.84 14.88
N ASN A 108 -8.60 12.14 14.68
CA ASN A 108 -9.74 12.92 15.05
C ASN A 108 -10.54 13.23 13.79
N TYR A 109 -11.62 12.50 13.59
CA TYR A 109 -12.51 12.72 12.45
C TYR A 109 -13.37 13.97 12.68
N GLU A 110 -13.64 14.70 11.61
CA GLU A 110 -14.52 15.86 11.60
C GLU A 110 -15.97 15.44 11.36
N ASP A 111 -16.91 16.31 11.77
CA ASP A 111 -18.33 16.09 11.53
C ASP A 111 -18.62 15.89 10.02
N PRO A 112 -19.57 15.03 9.66
CA PRO A 112 -20.49 14.27 10.53
C PRO A 112 -19.98 12.91 11.00
N SER A 113 -18.69 12.59 10.82
CA SER A 113 -18.14 11.28 11.20
C SER A 113 -18.02 11.13 12.72
N PRO A 114 -18.68 10.15 13.33
CA PRO A 114 -18.57 9.90 14.77
C PRO A 114 -17.34 9.08 15.13
N MET A 115 -16.48 8.78 14.18
CA MET A 115 -15.36 7.86 14.35
C MET A 115 -14.21 8.47 15.15
N ARG A 116 -13.49 7.61 15.85
CA ARG A 116 -12.23 7.91 16.53
C ARG A 116 -11.33 6.69 16.46
N VAL A 117 -10.07 6.89 16.13
CA VAL A 117 -9.05 5.84 16.16
C VAL A 117 -7.89 6.32 17.02
N ILE A 118 -7.52 5.54 18.02
CA ILE A 118 -6.42 5.86 18.92
C ILE A 118 -5.56 4.60 19.10
N SER A 119 -4.24 4.76 18.99
CA SER A 119 -3.26 3.74 19.40
C SER A 119 -2.31 4.34 20.42
N ASP A 120 -2.12 3.61 21.54
CA ASP A 120 -1.21 4.00 22.63
C ASP A 120 0.18 3.35 22.53
N GLY A 121 0.42 2.59 21.45
CA GLY A 121 1.64 1.81 21.23
C GLY A 121 1.49 0.33 21.54
N LYS A 122 0.48 -0.07 22.30
CA LYS A 122 0.17 -1.47 22.63
C LYS A 122 -1.13 -1.92 21.99
N ASN A 123 -2.15 -1.11 22.10
CA ASN A 123 -3.50 -1.39 21.62
C ASN A 123 -3.98 -0.31 20.65
N VAL A 124 -4.94 -0.68 19.82
CA VAL A 124 -5.71 0.22 18.96
C VAL A 124 -7.17 0.16 19.39
N VAL A 125 -7.77 1.31 19.60
CA VAL A 125 -9.20 1.47 19.83
C VAL A 125 -9.82 2.13 18.63
N ILE A 126 -10.86 1.52 18.10
CA ILE A 126 -11.73 2.08 17.06
C ILE A 126 -13.08 2.36 17.73
N GLY A 127 -13.45 3.63 17.80
CA GLY A 127 -14.65 4.05 18.50
C GLY A 127 -15.66 4.77 17.62
N ASN A 128 -16.93 4.64 17.99
CA ASN A 128 -18.02 5.43 17.44
C ASN A 128 -18.66 6.26 18.58
N ASN A 129 -18.35 7.53 18.61
CA ASN A 129 -18.81 8.45 19.66
C ASN A 129 -20.35 8.58 19.71
N LYS A 130 -21.04 8.43 18.57
CA LYS A 130 -22.50 8.54 18.48
C LYS A 130 -23.18 7.29 19.04
N LEU A 131 -22.68 6.11 18.70
CA LEU A 131 -23.19 4.83 19.19
C LEU A 131 -22.62 4.47 20.56
N LYS A 132 -21.55 5.15 21.00
CA LYS A 132 -20.80 4.86 22.23
C LYS A 132 -20.29 3.43 22.26
N THR A 133 -19.83 2.94 21.10
CA THR A 133 -19.23 1.61 20.94
C THR A 133 -17.73 1.75 20.75
N TRP A 134 -16.98 0.77 21.28
CA TRP A 134 -15.53 0.75 21.25
C TRP A 134 -15.03 -0.67 20.99
N ASP A 135 -14.20 -0.81 19.97
CA ASP A 135 -13.53 -2.05 19.67
C ASP A 135 -12.03 -1.92 20.01
N LEU A 136 -11.53 -2.84 20.80
CA LEU A 136 -10.14 -2.86 21.26
C LEU A 136 -9.37 -4.02 20.62
N TYR A 137 -8.26 -3.70 19.98
CA TYR A 137 -7.39 -4.69 19.35
C TYR A 137 -5.94 -4.50 19.79
N PRO A 138 -5.15 -5.58 20.01
CA PRO A 138 -3.70 -5.46 20.13
C PRO A 138 -3.11 -4.86 18.86
N LEU A 139 -2.32 -3.79 18.97
CA LEU A 139 -1.71 -3.12 17.80
C LEU A 139 -0.93 -4.10 16.91
N SER A 140 -0.17 -5.01 17.54
CA SER A 140 0.63 -6.03 16.85
C SER A 140 -0.19 -7.00 15.97
N LYS A 141 -1.51 -7.01 16.14
CA LYS A 141 -2.44 -7.83 15.37
C LYS A 141 -3.20 -7.05 14.30
N THR A 142 -2.82 -5.79 14.08
CA THR A 142 -3.45 -4.93 13.08
C THR A 142 -2.44 -4.53 12.01
N PRO A 143 -2.86 -4.24 10.76
CA PRO A 143 -1.98 -3.73 9.71
C PRO A 143 -1.30 -2.40 10.08
N LEU A 144 -1.90 -1.62 11.00
CA LEU A 144 -1.33 -0.36 11.49
C LEU A 144 0.02 -0.56 12.19
N SER A 145 0.30 -1.76 12.72
CA SER A 145 1.61 -2.07 13.31
C SER A 145 2.75 -1.88 12.33
N LEU A 146 2.51 -2.11 11.02
CA LEU A 146 3.50 -1.94 9.95
C LEU A 146 3.75 -0.45 9.66
N LEU A 147 2.70 0.36 9.63
CA LEU A 147 2.80 1.82 9.45
C LEU A 147 3.48 2.49 10.64
N LEU A 148 3.19 2.03 11.85
CA LEU A 148 3.64 2.62 13.11
C LEU A 148 4.93 1.99 13.63
N SER A 149 5.56 1.08 12.88
CA SER A 149 6.85 0.50 13.24
C SER A 149 7.95 1.57 13.28
N ASP A 150 8.96 1.33 14.07
CA ASP A 150 10.12 2.23 14.19
C ASP A 150 10.96 2.25 12.92
N LYS A 151 10.96 1.14 12.17
CA LYS A 151 11.74 0.97 10.92
C LYS A 151 10.93 0.18 9.89
N ILE A 152 11.08 0.55 8.62
CA ILE A 152 10.75 -0.32 7.49
C ILE A 152 12.02 -1.10 7.15
N ASP A 153 11.99 -2.39 7.37
CA ASP A 153 13.07 -3.30 6.98
C ASP A 153 12.71 -3.95 5.63
N LEU A 154 13.34 -3.48 4.56
CA LEU A 154 13.11 -3.97 3.21
C LEU A 154 13.64 -5.40 2.98
N GLY A 155 14.57 -5.88 3.81
CA GLY A 155 15.03 -7.26 3.82
C GLY A 155 14.10 -8.23 4.56
N ASN A 156 13.06 -7.74 5.20
CA ASN A 156 12.14 -8.55 5.97
C ASN A 156 11.09 -9.23 5.05
N GLN A 157 10.69 -10.44 5.42
CA GLN A 157 9.61 -11.21 4.76
C GLN A 157 8.25 -10.48 4.68
N LYS A 158 8.10 -9.36 5.39
CA LYS A 158 6.89 -8.53 5.35
C LYS A 158 6.79 -7.65 4.10
N VAL A 159 7.89 -7.36 3.41
CA VAL A 159 7.88 -6.63 2.14
C VAL A 159 7.43 -7.59 1.03
N ARG A 160 6.32 -7.27 0.40
CA ARG A 160 5.71 -8.05 -0.69
C ARG A 160 6.10 -7.53 -2.06
N ASP A 161 6.17 -6.20 -2.20
CA ASP A 161 6.48 -5.54 -3.46
C ASP A 161 7.06 -4.14 -3.23
N VAL A 162 7.91 -3.69 -4.16
CA VAL A 162 8.42 -2.32 -4.23
C VAL A 162 8.36 -1.88 -5.69
N LYS A 163 7.56 -0.86 -5.98
CA LYS A 163 7.41 -0.29 -7.32
C LYS A 163 7.82 1.17 -7.32
N GLN A 164 8.70 1.52 -8.24
CA GLN A 164 9.13 2.91 -8.44
C GLN A 164 8.60 3.42 -9.79
N GLU A 165 7.94 4.55 -9.72
CA GLU A 165 7.46 5.33 -10.86
C GLU A 165 8.08 6.73 -10.80
N SER A 166 7.92 7.53 -11.84
CA SER A 166 8.52 8.87 -11.92
C SER A 166 7.99 9.85 -10.88
N ASP A 167 6.77 9.65 -10.42
CA ASP A 167 6.01 10.53 -9.52
C ASP A 167 5.61 9.86 -8.19
N LEU A 168 5.82 8.54 -8.07
CA LEU A 168 5.42 7.78 -6.90
C LEU A 168 6.33 6.57 -6.66
N THR A 169 6.66 6.31 -5.40
CA THR A 169 7.24 5.03 -4.98
C THR A 169 6.27 4.32 -4.05
N THR A 170 5.93 3.09 -4.42
CA THR A 170 5.00 2.25 -3.67
C THR A 170 5.75 1.11 -2.98
N ILE A 171 5.49 0.91 -1.69
CA ILE A 171 6.00 -0.23 -0.92
C ILE A 171 4.79 -0.98 -0.36
N VAL A 172 4.67 -2.24 -0.71
CA VAL A 172 3.61 -3.13 -0.21
C VAL A 172 4.16 -4.00 0.91
N LEU A 173 3.59 -3.87 2.09
CA LEU A 173 3.89 -4.69 3.24
C LEU A 173 2.72 -5.62 3.53
N GLY A 174 3.00 -6.88 3.89
CA GLY A 174 1.95 -7.85 4.24
C GLY A 174 2.25 -8.51 5.57
N ASP A 175 1.22 -8.73 6.38
CA ASP A 175 1.32 -9.50 7.61
C ASP A 175 0.04 -10.30 7.83
N LYS A 176 0.16 -11.42 8.57
CA LYS A 176 -0.99 -12.16 9.07
C LYS A 176 -1.48 -11.47 10.34
N SER A 177 -2.64 -10.85 10.25
CA SER A 177 -3.28 -10.17 11.38
C SER A 177 -4.43 -11.01 11.96
N VAL A 178 -5.05 -10.55 13.04
CA VAL A 178 -6.30 -11.13 13.53
C VAL A 178 -7.46 -11.02 12.55
N PHE A 179 -7.31 -10.13 11.56
CA PHE A 179 -8.27 -9.93 10.49
C PHE A 179 -7.97 -10.80 9.25
N GLY A 180 -7.01 -11.75 9.34
CA GLY A 180 -6.53 -12.60 8.25
C GLY A 180 -5.32 -12.01 7.52
N ASP A 181 -5.06 -12.51 6.30
CA ASP A 181 -4.02 -11.97 5.44
C ASP A 181 -4.41 -10.55 5.01
N SER A 182 -3.64 -9.58 5.46
CA SER A 182 -3.87 -8.17 5.18
C SER A 182 -2.58 -7.52 4.69
N THR A 183 -2.73 -6.50 3.88
CA THR A 183 -1.61 -5.71 3.37
C THR A 183 -1.77 -4.25 3.70
N ILE A 184 -0.64 -3.55 3.77
CA ILE A 184 -0.61 -2.11 3.76
C ILE A 184 0.29 -1.65 2.60
N THR A 185 -0.26 -0.84 1.74
CA THR A 185 0.43 -0.22 0.62
C THR A 185 0.78 1.21 1.01
N LEU A 186 2.07 1.51 1.09
CA LEU A 186 2.60 2.83 1.43
C LEU A 186 3.05 3.52 0.16
N MET A 187 2.63 4.77 -0.04
CA MET A 187 2.95 5.56 -1.22
C MET A 187 3.73 6.81 -0.83
N PHE A 188 4.90 6.97 -1.41
CA PHE A 188 5.87 7.99 -1.08
C PHE A 188 6.18 8.90 -2.27
N ASP A 189 6.44 10.14 -2.00
CA ASP A 189 7.03 11.06 -2.98
C ASP A 189 8.47 10.61 -3.29
N PRO A 190 8.85 10.39 -4.57
CA PRO A 190 10.18 9.87 -4.90
C PRO A 190 11.30 10.90 -4.76
N LYS A 191 10.98 12.19 -4.59
CA LYS A 191 11.96 13.28 -4.46
C LYS A 191 12.19 13.67 -3.00
N THR A 192 11.10 13.82 -2.23
CA THR A 192 11.16 14.20 -0.81
C THR A 192 11.19 13.01 0.13
N PHE A 193 10.80 11.81 -0.35
CA PHE A 193 10.65 10.57 0.40
C PHE A 193 9.55 10.63 1.47
N ASP A 194 8.69 11.65 1.42
CA ASP A 194 7.58 11.79 2.35
C ASP A 194 6.45 10.83 2.03
N LEU A 195 5.84 10.29 3.07
CA LEU A 195 4.61 9.52 2.94
C LEU A 195 3.47 10.44 2.47
N ARG A 196 2.78 10.04 1.40
CA ARG A 196 1.63 10.76 0.83
C ARG A 196 0.31 10.09 1.13
N GLN A 197 0.32 8.76 1.11
CA GLN A 197 -0.88 7.96 1.20
C GLN A 197 -0.53 6.57 1.70
N TRP A 198 -1.49 5.92 2.32
CA TRP A 198 -1.47 4.46 2.48
C TRP A 198 -2.85 3.87 2.25
N THR A 199 -2.86 2.60 1.86
CA THR A 199 -4.06 1.79 1.71
C THR A 199 -3.90 0.53 2.52
N THR A 200 -4.86 0.24 3.39
CA THR A 200 -4.98 -1.06 4.06
C THR A 200 -5.98 -1.91 3.31
N THR A 201 -5.57 -3.11 2.91
CA THR A 201 -6.43 -4.12 2.30
C THR A 201 -6.68 -5.23 3.30
N ASP A 202 -7.93 -5.49 3.63
CA ASP A 202 -8.31 -6.55 4.57
C ASP A 202 -8.36 -7.94 3.88
N ALA A 203 -8.60 -8.98 4.69
CA ALA A 203 -8.68 -10.36 4.21
C ALA A 203 -9.85 -10.62 3.22
N GLN A 204 -10.80 -9.70 3.11
CA GLN A 204 -11.90 -9.73 2.16
C GLN A 204 -11.62 -8.88 0.91
N ASN A 205 -10.36 -8.44 0.71
CA ASN A 205 -9.92 -7.53 -0.35
C ASN A 205 -10.68 -6.19 -0.36
N LYS A 206 -11.01 -5.68 0.82
CA LYS A 206 -11.63 -4.36 0.97
C LYS A 206 -10.57 -3.34 1.34
N ASP A 207 -10.53 -2.28 0.57
CA ASP A 207 -9.57 -1.21 0.72
C ASP A 207 -10.08 -0.07 1.59
N THR A 208 -9.22 0.39 2.47
CA THR A 208 -9.37 1.67 3.16
C THR A 208 -8.13 2.51 2.87
N THR A 209 -8.32 3.61 2.17
CA THR A 209 -7.24 4.51 1.75
C THR A 209 -7.25 5.77 2.58
N VAL A 210 -6.07 6.18 3.06
CA VAL A 210 -5.86 7.44 3.77
C VAL A 210 -4.83 8.27 3.03
N MET A 211 -5.23 9.44 2.58
CA MET A 211 -4.35 10.47 2.02
C MET A 211 -4.05 11.51 3.10
N ILE A 212 -2.80 11.94 3.19
CA ILE A 212 -2.36 12.94 4.18
C ILE A 212 -1.82 14.19 3.49
N PHE A 213 -2.06 15.33 4.11
CA PHE A 213 -1.62 16.63 3.62
C PHE A 213 -1.39 17.60 4.78
N ASN A 214 -0.76 18.74 4.49
CA ASN A 214 -0.36 19.73 5.50
C ASN A 214 0.47 19.10 6.63
N VAL A 215 1.35 18.15 6.25
CA VAL A 215 2.12 17.34 7.20
C VAL A 215 3.24 18.17 7.82
N GLN A 216 3.31 18.14 9.14
CA GLN A 216 4.40 18.69 9.96
C GLN A 216 5.09 17.52 10.65
N THR A 217 6.43 17.52 10.64
CA THR A 217 7.26 16.47 11.22
C THR A 217 8.18 17.02 12.31
N GLY A 218 8.62 16.15 13.22
CA GLY A 218 9.56 16.53 14.29
C GLY A 218 8.94 17.35 15.42
N MET A 219 7.60 17.48 15.47
CA MET A 219 6.91 18.21 16.54
C MET A 219 6.92 17.44 17.86
N ALA A 220 7.06 18.12 18.97
CA ALA A 220 6.85 17.53 20.28
C ALA A 220 5.33 17.30 20.48
N LEU A 221 4.94 16.05 20.65
CA LEU A 221 3.56 15.64 20.90
C LEU A 221 3.44 15.13 22.35
N ASP A 222 2.47 15.65 23.09
CA ASP A 222 2.16 15.16 24.44
C ASP A 222 1.60 13.75 24.37
N ASP A 223 2.11 12.85 25.19
CA ASP A 223 1.66 11.45 25.29
C ASP A 223 0.16 11.32 25.62
N LYS A 224 -0.41 12.31 26.29
CA LYS A 224 -1.86 12.38 26.56
C LYS A 224 -2.71 12.41 25.28
N VAL A 225 -2.15 12.87 24.15
CA VAL A 225 -2.84 12.85 22.85
C VAL A 225 -3.20 11.41 22.47
N PHE A 226 -2.37 10.45 22.86
CA PHE A 226 -2.51 9.03 22.50
C PHE A 226 -3.13 8.16 23.61
N ALA A 227 -3.60 8.80 24.69
CA ALA A 227 -4.17 8.07 25.83
C ALA A 227 -5.51 7.42 25.45
N ILE A 228 -5.63 6.13 25.72
CA ILE A 228 -6.87 5.36 25.63
C ILE A 228 -7.55 5.37 27.00
N ASN A 229 -8.83 5.74 27.05
CA ASN A 229 -9.65 5.61 28.26
C ASN A 229 -10.16 4.17 28.35
N TYR A 230 -9.37 3.31 28.98
CA TYR A 230 -9.69 1.87 29.13
C TYR A 230 -10.93 1.62 29.98
N GLU A 231 -11.28 2.51 30.90
CA GLU A 231 -12.53 2.40 31.69
C GLU A 231 -13.74 2.60 30.80
N GLU A 232 -13.69 3.62 29.94
CA GLU A 232 -14.75 3.86 28.97
C GLU A 232 -14.91 2.71 27.98
N VAL A 233 -13.78 2.17 27.47
CA VAL A 233 -13.78 1.03 26.55
C VAL A 233 -14.38 -0.20 27.20
N ARG A 234 -14.01 -0.52 28.45
CA ARG A 234 -14.49 -1.71 29.17
C ARG A 234 -15.98 -1.64 29.51
N ASN A 235 -16.48 -0.45 29.84
CA ASN A 235 -17.85 -0.27 30.30
C ASN A 235 -18.86 -0.17 29.16
N ARG A 236 -18.40 -0.08 27.92
CA ARG A 236 -19.21 0.18 26.72
C ARG A 236 -18.87 -0.69 25.52
N GLY A 237 -17.96 -1.69 25.68
CA GLY A 237 -17.62 -2.69 24.70
C GLY A 237 -18.52 -3.93 24.73
#